data_cc1a215982d2148b248d8a0ee130338e
#
_entry.id   cc1a215982d2148b248d8a0ee130338e
#
_cell.length_a   1.000
_cell.length_b   1.000
_cell.length_c   1.000
_cell.angle_alpha   90.00
_cell.angle_beta   90.00
_cell.angle_gamma   90.00
#
_symmetry.space_group_name_H-M   'P 1'
#
loop_
_entity.id
_entity.type
_entity.pdbx_description
1 polymer ?
#
loop_
_entity_poly.entity_id
_entity_poly.type
_entity_poly.pdbx_seq_one_letter_code
_entity_poly.pdbx_strand_id
1 'polypeptide(L)'
;MESDASGAPNEFSAPFDATLGLVYTDVSPDGLKAQLTVKPDLLQPMGIVHGGVWCAMVESMASVSAYVWLRDNGGGNVVGVNNNTDFLRAITEGTAYGVSEPVHRGRRQQLWLVTIRDERQRLIARGHVRLQNLEAQ
;
A
#
# COMPACT_ATOMS: atom_id res chain seq x y z
N MET A 1 15.80 11.09 -10.41
CA MET A 1 15.34 11.40 -9.98
C MET A 1 15.14 11.80 -9.15
N GLU A 2 14.98 12.25 -9.14
CA GLU A 2 14.79 12.78 -8.31
C GLU A 2 14.19 12.53 -7.58
N SER A 3 14.66 12.14 -7.53
CA SER A 3 13.76 12.00 -6.55
C SER A 3 13.17 13.27 -6.25
N ASP A 4 12.18 13.41 -6.18
CA ASP A 4 11.50 14.58 -5.90
C ASP A 4 12.09 15.30 -4.72
N ALA A 5 11.68 16.47 -4.47
CA ALA A 5 12.19 17.25 -3.41
C ALA A 5 12.03 16.59 -2.06
N SER A 6 10.98 15.83 -1.89
CA SER A 6 10.83 15.08 -0.68
C SER A 6 11.65 13.81 -0.78
N GLY A 7 11.91 13.35 -1.98
CA GLY A 7 12.67 12.16 -2.27
C GLY A 7 12.09 10.92 -1.67
N ALA A 8 11.43 11.07 -0.59
CA ALA A 8 11.00 9.96 0.21
C ALA A 8 10.07 8.99 -0.47
N PRO A 9 9.04 9.42 -1.24
CA PRO A 9 8.12 8.44 -1.82
C PRO A 9 8.79 7.43 -2.73
N ASN A 10 9.80 7.83 -3.49
CA ASN A 10 10.42 6.94 -4.44
C ASN A 10 11.45 5.99 -3.84
N GLU A 11 11.95 6.27 -2.63
CA GLU A 11 12.91 5.39 -2.02
C GLU A 11 12.31 4.03 -1.66
N PHE A 12 11.00 3.93 -1.57
CA PHE A 12 10.31 2.71 -1.22
C PHE A 12 9.78 1.94 -2.43
N SER A 13 10.04 2.42 -3.64
CA SER A 13 9.58 1.74 -4.84
C SER A 13 10.33 0.42 -5.01
N ALA A 14 9.59 -0.65 -5.12
CA ALA A 14 10.13 -1.98 -5.32
C ALA A 14 9.86 -2.42 -6.76
N PRO A 15 10.59 -3.43 -7.27
CA PRO A 15 10.34 -3.91 -8.63
C PRO A 15 8.89 -4.30 -8.88
N PHE A 16 8.25 -4.97 -7.92
CA PHE A 16 6.86 -5.36 -8.08
C PHE A 16 5.93 -4.16 -8.11
N ASP A 17 6.17 -3.17 -7.24
CA ASP A 17 5.39 -1.93 -7.23
C ASP A 17 5.54 -1.20 -8.57
N ALA A 18 6.74 -1.18 -9.13
CA ALA A 18 6.98 -0.55 -10.43
C ALA A 18 6.20 -1.26 -11.53
N THR A 19 6.13 -2.59 -11.48
CA THR A 19 5.36 -3.37 -12.46
C THR A 19 3.87 -3.04 -12.35
N LEU A 20 3.36 -2.84 -11.14
CA LEU A 20 1.97 -2.45 -10.92
C LEU A 20 1.71 -1.00 -11.34
N GLY A 21 2.72 -0.16 -11.32
CA GLY A 21 2.56 1.27 -11.50
C GLY A 21 2.16 1.99 -10.22
N LEU A 22 2.47 1.40 -9.07
CA LEU A 22 2.16 2.00 -7.77
C LEU A 22 3.17 3.09 -7.44
N VAL A 23 2.69 4.27 -7.10
CA VAL A 23 3.52 5.42 -6.78
C VAL A 23 3.09 5.99 -5.43
N TYR A 24 4.03 6.14 -4.51
CA TYR A 24 3.76 6.78 -3.23
C TYR A 24 3.84 8.29 -3.39
N THR A 25 2.86 9.00 -2.86
CA THR A 25 2.79 10.46 -2.98
C THR A 25 3.03 11.16 -1.64
N ASP A 26 2.70 10.53 -0.53
CA ASP A 26 2.97 11.05 0.81
C ASP A 26 3.45 9.90 1.68
N VAL A 27 4.47 10.15 2.50
CA VAL A 27 5.02 9.16 3.42
C VAL A 27 5.20 9.80 4.79
N SER A 28 4.61 9.19 5.80
CA SER A 28 4.80 9.62 7.19
C SER A 28 4.69 8.41 8.12
N PRO A 29 5.13 8.53 9.38
CA PRO A 29 4.96 7.44 10.33
C PRO A 29 3.50 7.13 10.67
N ASP A 30 2.59 8.03 10.34
CA ASP A 30 1.16 7.86 10.63
C ASP A 30 0.36 7.40 9.42
N GLY A 31 1.00 7.20 8.29
CA GLY A 31 0.34 6.66 7.12
C GLY A 31 0.92 7.16 5.82
N LEU A 32 0.51 6.51 4.76
CA LEU A 32 0.95 6.82 3.40
C LEU A 32 -0.23 7.19 2.53
N LYS A 33 0.08 7.89 1.45
CA LYS A 33 -0.83 8.02 0.32
C LYS A 33 -0.11 7.50 -0.92
N ALA A 34 -0.86 6.86 -1.80
CA ALA A 34 -0.31 6.32 -3.04
C ALA A 34 -1.36 6.35 -4.12
N GLN A 35 -0.92 6.18 -5.35
CA GLN A 35 -1.83 6.10 -6.47
C GLN A 35 -1.35 5.03 -7.45
N LEU A 36 -2.28 4.48 -8.20
CA LEU A 36 -2.02 3.46 -9.18
C LEU A 36 -2.95 3.72 -10.37
N THR A 37 -2.35 3.93 -11.55
CA THR A 37 -3.14 4.14 -12.77
C THR A 37 -3.37 2.80 -13.44
N VAL A 38 -4.62 2.50 -13.75
CA VAL A 38 -5.01 1.23 -14.37
C VAL A 38 -4.44 1.17 -15.78
N LYS A 39 -3.85 0.02 -16.11
CA LYS A 39 -3.36 -0.27 -17.45
C LYS A 39 -3.83 -1.69 -17.83
N PRO A 40 -3.83 -2.02 -19.14
CA PRO A 40 -4.36 -3.32 -19.57
C PRO A 40 -3.74 -4.53 -18.89
N ASP A 41 -2.45 -4.44 -18.53
CA ASP A 41 -1.75 -5.55 -17.89
C ASP A 41 -2.32 -5.91 -16.52
N LEU A 42 -3.14 -5.04 -15.93
CA LEU A 42 -3.70 -5.26 -14.61
C LEU A 42 -5.10 -5.85 -14.64
N LEU A 43 -5.64 -6.10 -15.83
CA LEU A 43 -7.03 -6.55 -15.97
C LEU A 43 -7.13 -8.07 -15.93
N GLN A 44 -8.26 -8.56 -15.42
CA GLN A 44 -8.59 -9.97 -15.45
C GLN A 44 -9.48 -10.27 -16.68
N PRO A 45 -9.86 -11.55 -16.95
CA PRO A 45 -10.54 -11.90 -18.22
C PRO A 45 -11.82 -11.15 -18.54
N MET A 46 -12.52 -10.62 -17.55
CA MET A 46 -13.75 -9.85 -17.79
C MET A 46 -13.50 -8.38 -18.04
N GLY A 47 -12.24 -7.94 -18.10
CA GLY A 47 -11.88 -6.56 -18.41
C GLY A 47 -11.93 -5.60 -17.24
N ILE A 48 -12.06 -6.10 -16.02
CA ILE A 48 -11.96 -5.28 -14.81
C ILE A 48 -10.62 -5.52 -14.15
N VAL A 49 -10.20 -4.62 -13.26
CA VAL A 49 -8.93 -4.79 -12.57
C VAL A 49 -8.96 -6.07 -11.75
N HIS A 50 -7.90 -6.86 -11.85
CA HIS A 50 -7.75 -8.11 -11.12
C HIS A 50 -7.68 -7.80 -9.61
N GLY A 51 -8.42 -8.57 -8.81
CA GLY A 51 -8.42 -8.38 -7.35
C GLY A 51 -7.05 -8.48 -6.72
N GLY A 52 -6.18 -9.30 -7.30
CA GLY A 52 -4.79 -9.41 -6.83
C GLY A 52 -4.03 -8.09 -6.86
N VAL A 53 -4.41 -7.18 -7.77
CA VAL A 53 -3.79 -5.85 -7.83
C VAL A 53 -4.10 -5.07 -6.56
N TRP A 54 -5.36 -5.12 -6.11
CA TRP A 54 -5.75 -4.42 -4.87
C TRP A 54 -5.12 -5.06 -3.64
N CYS A 55 -5.04 -6.39 -3.61
CA CYS A 55 -4.33 -7.08 -2.52
C CYS A 55 -2.87 -6.64 -2.48
N ALA A 56 -2.23 -6.52 -3.64
CA ALA A 56 -0.83 -6.13 -3.72
C ALA A 56 -0.63 -4.67 -3.28
N MET A 57 -1.51 -3.78 -3.72
CA MET A 57 -1.45 -2.37 -3.32
C MET A 57 -1.63 -2.22 -1.81
N VAL A 58 -2.61 -2.94 -1.25
CA VAL A 58 -2.85 -2.95 0.19
C VAL A 58 -1.62 -3.47 0.94
N GLU A 59 -1.03 -4.56 0.47
CA GLU A 59 0.14 -5.15 1.09
C GLU A 59 1.33 -4.21 1.06
N SER A 60 1.64 -3.64 -0.08
CA SER A 60 2.79 -2.74 -0.24
C SER A 60 2.64 -1.50 0.64
N MET A 61 1.46 -0.88 0.63
CA MET A 61 1.22 0.32 1.41
C MET A 61 1.32 0.05 2.91
N ALA A 62 0.74 -1.06 3.36
CA ALA A 62 0.79 -1.41 4.79
C ALA A 62 2.22 -1.71 5.23
N SER A 63 2.96 -2.45 4.40
CA SER A 63 4.34 -2.84 4.74
C SER A 63 5.26 -1.63 4.83
N VAL A 64 5.16 -0.71 3.87
CA VAL A 64 5.97 0.50 3.92
C VAL A 64 5.57 1.37 5.10
N SER A 65 4.26 1.49 5.37
CA SER A 65 3.75 2.25 6.53
C SER A 65 4.35 1.72 7.83
N ALA A 66 4.30 0.41 8.00
CA ALA A 66 4.81 -0.24 9.20
C ALA A 66 6.32 -0.04 9.35
N TYR A 67 7.04 -0.16 8.24
CA TYR A 67 8.49 0.03 8.25
C TYR A 67 8.86 1.48 8.63
N VAL A 68 8.17 2.46 8.05
CA VAL A 68 8.45 3.88 8.32
C VAL A 68 8.22 4.20 9.79
N TRP A 69 7.14 3.68 10.38
CA TRP A 69 6.89 3.88 11.80
C TRP A 69 7.97 3.20 12.66
N LEU A 70 8.33 1.97 12.29
CA LEU A 70 9.29 1.19 13.08
C LEU A 70 10.67 1.82 13.10
N ARG A 71 11.07 2.54 12.05
CA ARG A 71 12.37 3.23 12.03
C ARG A 71 12.60 4.07 13.28
N ASP A 72 11.53 4.73 13.72
CA ASP A 72 11.62 5.65 14.86
C ASP A 72 11.14 5.01 16.16
N ASN A 73 10.80 3.72 16.13
CA ASN A 73 10.17 3.05 17.26
C ASN A 73 10.77 1.66 17.48
N GLY A 74 12.08 1.61 17.62
CA GLY A 74 12.80 0.37 17.91
C GLY A 74 13.67 -0.11 16.77
N GLY A 75 13.38 0.30 15.54
CA GLY A 75 14.14 -0.13 14.38
C GLY A 75 13.86 -1.57 14.00
N GLY A 76 14.54 -2.04 12.97
CA GLY A 76 14.36 -3.38 12.46
C GLY A 76 13.58 -3.38 11.16
N ASN A 77 12.92 -4.49 10.87
CA ASN A 77 12.20 -4.68 9.64
C ASN A 77 10.81 -5.25 9.94
N VAL A 78 9.98 -5.36 8.92
CA VAL A 78 8.64 -5.94 9.08
C VAL A 78 8.43 -6.98 8.01
N VAL A 79 7.54 -7.93 8.31
CA VAL A 79 7.09 -8.92 7.33
C VAL A 79 5.58 -9.08 7.48
N GLY A 80 4.86 -9.09 6.37
CA GLY A 80 3.42 -9.30 6.39
C GLY A 80 3.10 -10.75 6.71
N VAL A 81 2.13 -10.97 7.60
CA VAL A 81 1.70 -12.32 7.99
C VAL A 81 0.24 -12.58 7.70
N ASN A 82 -0.53 -11.56 7.37
CA ASN A 82 -1.93 -11.73 6.98
C ASN A 82 -2.39 -10.49 6.21
N ASN A 83 -3.07 -10.73 5.10
CA ASN A 83 -3.67 -9.68 4.28
C ASN A 83 -5.13 -10.08 4.04
N ASN A 84 -6.06 -9.22 4.47
CA ASN A 84 -7.48 -9.46 4.34
C ASN A 84 -8.09 -8.27 3.63
N THR A 85 -8.31 -8.41 2.32
CA THR A 85 -8.77 -7.31 1.47
C THR A 85 -10.13 -7.65 0.86
N ASP A 86 -11.06 -6.71 0.95
CA ASP A 86 -12.37 -6.80 0.32
C ASP A 86 -12.37 -5.98 -0.97
N PHE A 87 -12.94 -6.54 -2.03
CA PHE A 87 -13.10 -5.88 -3.31
C PHE A 87 -14.55 -5.43 -3.41
N LEU A 88 -14.78 -4.13 -3.44
CA LEU A 88 -16.11 -3.57 -3.26
C LEU A 88 -16.68 -2.92 -4.52
N ARG A 89 -15.83 -2.50 -5.44
CA ARG A 89 -16.25 -1.89 -6.70
C ARG A 89 -15.26 -2.21 -7.80
N ALA A 90 -15.77 -2.71 -8.92
CA ALA A 90 -14.95 -2.98 -10.09
C ALA A 90 -14.70 -1.68 -10.85
N ILE A 91 -13.46 -1.50 -11.31
CA ILE A 91 -13.14 -0.42 -12.25
C ILE A 91 -12.33 -1.00 -13.40
N THR A 92 -12.37 -0.31 -14.54
CA THR A 92 -11.73 -0.76 -15.79
C THR A 92 -10.64 0.20 -16.26
N GLU A 93 -10.59 1.41 -15.71
CA GLU A 93 -9.67 2.45 -16.14
C GLU A 93 -9.58 3.53 -15.06
N GLY A 94 -8.71 4.49 -15.26
CA GLY A 94 -8.55 5.61 -14.36
C GLY A 94 -7.48 5.37 -13.32
N THR A 95 -7.45 6.22 -12.33
CA THR A 95 -6.46 6.15 -11.26
C THR A 95 -7.14 5.81 -9.94
N ALA A 96 -6.53 4.90 -9.20
CA ALA A 96 -6.95 4.52 -7.85
C ALA A 96 -6.05 5.21 -6.84
N TYR A 97 -6.63 5.69 -5.75
CA TYR A 97 -5.92 6.41 -4.71
C TYR A 97 -6.03 5.65 -3.39
N GLY A 98 -4.89 5.35 -2.79
CA GLY A 98 -4.82 4.62 -1.54
C GLY A 98 -4.39 5.51 -0.39
N VAL A 99 -4.93 5.20 0.78
CA VAL A 99 -4.54 5.84 2.04
C VAL A 99 -4.39 4.74 3.07
N SER A 100 -3.27 4.76 3.80
CA SER A 100 -3.08 3.83 4.90
C SER A 100 -3.22 4.56 6.22
N GLU A 101 -3.70 3.82 7.23
CA GLU A 101 -3.80 4.35 8.58
C GLU A 101 -3.55 3.24 9.57
N PRO A 102 -2.92 3.54 10.72
CA PRO A 102 -2.63 2.50 11.70
C PRO A 102 -3.88 2.14 12.50
N VAL A 103 -4.07 0.84 12.73
CA VAL A 103 -5.07 0.35 13.65
C VAL A 103 -4.39 0.00 14.97
N HIS A 104 -3.19 -0.60 14.89
CA HIS A 104 -2.41 -0.99 16.05
C HIS A 104 -0.93 -0.93 15.68
N ARG A 105 -0.14 -0.25 16.49
CA ARG A 105 1.30 -0.22 16.32
C ARG A 105 1.93 -0.67 17.63
N GLY A 106 2.21 -1.96 17.71
CA GLY A 106 2.73 -2.57 18.91
C GLY A 106 4.19 -2.93 18.78
N ARG A 107 4.76 -3.45 19.89
CA ARG A 107 6.16 -3.82 19.93
C ARG A 107 6.46 -5.04 19.05
N ARG A 108 5.51 -5.97 18.97
CA ARG A 108 5.71 -7.22 18.22
C ARG A 108 5.00 -7.21 16.88
N GLN A 109 3.82 -6.63 16.84
CA GLN A 109 2.98 -6.66 15.65
C GLN A 109 2.36 -5.31 15.39
N GLN A 110 2.01 -5.10 14.13
CA GLN A 110 1.26 -3.93 13.69
C GLN A 110 0.07 -4.39 12.86
N LEU A 111 -1.00 -3.62 12.90
CA LEU A 111 -2.16 -3.82 12.05
C LEU A 111 -2.47 -2.50 11.37
N TRP A 112 -2.51 -2.51 10.05
CA TRP A 112 -2.74 -1.32 9.24
C TRP A 112 -3.95 -1.52 8.36
N LEU A 113 -4.70 -0.45 8.16
CA LEU A 113 -5.86 -0.41 7.27
C LEU A 113 -5.49 0.41 6.04
N VAL A 114 -5.78 -0.13 4.85
CA VAL A 114 -5.60 0.59 3.60
C VAL A 114 -6.94 0.69 2.90
N THR A 115 -7.29 1.92 2.52
CA THR A 115 -8.54 2.21 1.81
C THR A 115 -8.18 2.72 0.43
N ILE A 116 -8.79 2.15 -0.61
CA ILE A 116 -8.54 2.50 -2.00
C ILE A 116 -9.83 3.04 -2.61
N ARG A 117 -9.76 4.24 -3.22
CA ARG A 117 -10.90 4.92 -3.82
C ARG A 117 -10.59 5.31 -5.25
N ASP A 118 -11.63 5.46 -6.06
CA ASP A 118 -11.47 5.90 -7.45
C ASP A 118 -11.44 7.44 -7.53
N GLU A 119 -11.41 7.96 -8.75
CA GLU A 119 -11.33 9.40 -9.00
C GLU A 119 -12.56 10.16 -8.52
N ARG A 120 -13.66 9.45 -8.31
CA ARG A 120 -14.89 10.03 -7.77
C ARG A 120 -15.02 9.80 -6.27
N GLN A 121 -13.94 9.36 -5.62
CA GLN A 121 -13.91 9.07 -4.19
C GLN A 121 -14.79 7.88 -3.79
N ARG A 122 -15.16 7.03 -4.74
CA ARG A 122 -15.94 5.83 -4.44
C ARG A 122 -15.00 4.74 -3.96
N LEU A 123 -15.44 3.98 -2.98
CA LEU A 123 -14.63 2.93 -2.38
C LEU A 123 -14.48 1.76 -3.35
N ILE A 124 -13.23 1.45 -3.71
CA ILE A 124 -12.90 0.34 -4.61
C ILE A 124 -12.60 -0.92 -3.81
N ALA A 125 -11.70 -0.79 -2.84
CA ALA A 125 -11.21 -1.91 -2.05
C ALA A 125 -10.74 -1.41 -0.70
N ARG A 126 -10.66 -2.32 0.27
CA ARG A 126 -10.27 -1.96 1.62
C ARG A 126 -9.71 -3.21 2.28
N GLY A 127 -8.57 -3.08 2.90
CA GLY A 127 -7.95 -4.24 3.50
C GLY A 127 -7.15 -3.95 4.75
N HIS A 128 -7.03 -4.97 5.58
CA HIS A 128 -6.15 -4.95 6.75
C HIS A 128 -4.97 -5.84 6.49
N VAL A 129 -3.80 -5.39 6.92
CA VAL A 129 -2.60 -6.22 6.89
C VAL A 129 -2.02 -6.26 8.29
N ARG A 130 -1.75 -7.47 8.75
CA ARG A 130 -1.03 -7.71 9.99
C ARG A 130 0.42 -7.95 9.64
N LEU A 131 1.33 -7.29 10.36
CA LEU A 131 2.76 -7.40 10.12
C LEU A 131 3.45 -7.77 11.42
N GLN A 132 4.52 -8.55 11.29
CA GLN A 132 5.37 -8.92 12.39
C GLN A 132 6.60 -8.03 12.36
N ASN A 133 6.92 -7.40 13.49
CA ASN A 133 8.16 -6.63 13.61
C ASN A 133 9.31 -7.60 13.84
N LEU A 134 10.39 -7.42 13.09
CA LEU A 134 11.60 -8.20 13.20
C LEU A 134 12.68 -7.32 13.81
N GLU A 135 13.43 -7.89 14.76
CA GLU A 135 14.43 -7.11 15.45
C GLU A 135 15.51 -6.60 14.51
N ALA A 136 16.04 -5.42 14.83
CA ALA A 136 17.20 -4.88 14.12
C ALA A 136 18.40 -5.78 14.36
N GLN A 137 19.23 -5.94 13.33
CA GLN A 137 20.44 -6.77 13.41
C GLN A 137 21.69 -5.94 13.41
#